data_b0c5f97fbe931d25b059cc280ba21dd8
#
_entry.id   b0c5f97fbe931d25b059cc280ba21dd8
#
_cell.length_a   1.000
_cell.length_b   1.000
_cell.length_c   1.000
_cell.angle_alpha   90.00
_cell.angle_beta   90.00
_cell.angle_gamma   90.00
#
_symmetry.space_group_name_H-M   'P 1'
#
loop_
_entity.id
_entity.type
_entity.pdbx_description
1 polymer ?
#
loop_
_entity_poly.entity_id
_entity_poly.type
_entity_poly.pdbx_seq_one_letter_code
_entity_poly.pdbx_strand_id
1 'polypeptide(L)'
;RPTWRVTATDLSEAALALAFENAQRLGAIFGMHFAAGDLFDAIAADQRFDLITANPPYVSGAEVAKLDKSIRDFEPKLALSSGEDGLDLIRRIVADAGPRLAPSGVLALEVQYDQADRVAELFAAAGFVDLDKRRDLGGHERVVSGVRPG
;
A
#
# COMPACT_ATOMS: atom_id res chain seq x y z
N ARG A 1 4.76 -9.96 15.69
CA ARG A 1 4.36 -11.22 16.33
C ARG A 1 5.23 -12.35 15.78
N PRO A 2 5.84 -13.22 16.60
CA PRO A 2 6.84 -14.18 16.15
C PRO A 2 6.29 -15.29 15.22
N THR A 3 4.97 -15.43 15.11
CA THR A 3 4.31 -16.43 14.24
C THR A 3 3.89 -15.88 12.87
N TRP A 4 4.01 -14.58 12.64
CA TRP A 4 3.64 -13.99 11.38
C TRP A 4 4.75 -14.17 10.34
N ARG A 5 4.33 -14.43 9.11
CA ARG A 5 5.20 -14.33 7.94
C ARG A 5 4.85 -13.04 7.20
N VAL A 6 5.84 -12.22 6.96
CA VAL A 6 5.67 -10.91 6.32
C VAL A 6 6.51 -10.88 5.05
N THR A 7 5.90 -10.50 3.94
CA THR A 7 6.61 -10.17 2.71
C THR A 7 6.56 -8.66 2.54
N ALA A 8 7.72 -8.01 2.53
CA ALA A 8 7.87 -6.60 2.24
C ALA A 8 8.34 -6.43 0.80
N THR A 9 7.62 -5.62 0.03
CA THR A 9 7.98 -5.33 -1.36
C THR A 9 8.13 -3.83 -1.57
N ASP A 10 9.08 -3.45 -2.39
CA ASP A 10 9.27 -2.07 -2.83
C ASP A 10 9.93 -2.09 -4.23
N LEU A 11 9.68 -1.05 -5.02
CA LEU A 11 10.37 -0.84 -6.29
C LEU A 11 11.83 -0.43 -6.08
N SER A 12 12.14 0.22 -4.94
CA SER A 12 13.46 0.69 -4.57
C SER A 12 14.21 -0.35 -3.76
N GLU A 13 15.28 -0.91 -4.34
CA GLU A 13 16.20 -1.79 -3.61
C GLU A 13 16.85 -1.09 -2.41
N ALA A 14 17.10 0.22 -2.51
CA ALA A 14 17.65 1.00 -1.40
C ALA A 14 16.65 1.12 -0.23
N ALA A 15 15.36 1.29 -0.51
CA ALA A 15 14.31 1.29 0.51
C ALA A 15 14.20 -0.09 1.18
N LEU A 16 14.29 -1.17 0.41
CA LEU A 16 14.30 -2.54 0.95
C LEU A 16 15.54 -2.82 1.81
N ALA A 17 16.71 -2.35 1.41
CA ALA A 17 17.93 -2.48 2.21
C ALA A 17 17.78 -1.79 3.57
N LEU A 18 17.23 -0.57 3.60
CA LEU A 18 16.95 0.15 4.84
C LEU A 18 15.88 -0.55 5.69
N ALA A 19 14.82 -1.07 5.06
CA ALA A 19 13.79 -1.85 5.75
C ALA A 19 14.37 -3.11 6.40
N PHE A 20 15.27 -3.81 5.70
CA PHE A 20 15.98 -4.98 6.22
C PHE A 20 16.87 -4.62 7.43
N GLU A 21 17.66 -3.56 7.33
CA GLU A 21 18.49 -3.07 8.46
C GLU A 21 17.62 -2.72 9.68
N ASN A 22 16.50 -2.03 9.45
CA ASN A 22 15.57 -1.68 10.51
C ASN A 22 14.94 -2.93 11.16
N ALA A 23 14.56 -3.94 10.35
CA ALA A 23 14.02 -5.19 10.86
C ALA A 23 15.06 -5.93 11.74
N GLN A 24 16.35 -5.93 11.34
CA GLN A 24 17.42 -6.49 12.15
C GLN A 24 17.59 -5.74 13.47
N ARG A 25 17.67 -4.41 13.43
CA ARG A 25 17.83 -3.56 14.63
C ARG A 25 16.70 -3.72 15.64
N LEU A 26 15.49 -3.95 15.15
CA LEU A 26 14.28 -4.13 15.96
C LEU A 26 14.05 -5.60 16.39
N GLY A 27 14.91 -6.53 15.97
CA GLY A 27 14.72 -7.96 16.24
C GLY A 27 13.51 -8.57 15.54
N ALA A 28 13.01 -7.93 14.47
CA ALA A 28 11.80 -8.33 13.75
C ALA A 28 12.10 -9.11 12.45
N ILE A 29 13.37 -9.44 12.18
CA ILE A 29 13.79 -10.06 10.92
C ILE A 29 13.26 -11.49 10.73
N PHE A 30 12.94 -12.20 11.82
CA PHE A 30 12.47 -13.57 11.74
C PHE A 30 11.07 -13.65 11.11
N GLY A 31 10.94 -14.43 10.03
CA GLY A 31 9.70 -14.59 9.28
C GLY A 31 9.44 -13.47 8.27
N MET A 32 10.39 -12.54 8.06
CA MET A 32 10.31 -11.53 7.02
C MET A 32 11.04 -11.97 5.74
N HIS A 33 10.42 -11.69 4.62
CA HIS A 33 10.98 -11.82 3.28
C HIS A 33 10.93 -10.45 2.58
N PHE A 34 11.99 -10.11 1.85
CA PHE A 34 12.11 -8.83 1.14
C PHE A 34 12.28 -9.11 -0.34
N ALA A 35 11.49 -8.47 -1.20
CA ALA A 35 11.53 -8.68 -2.63
C ALA A 35 11.36 -7.35 -3.39
N ALA A 36 12.29 -7.07 -4.31
CA ALA A 36 12.22 -5.90 -5.18
C ALA A 36 11.29 -6.17 -6.36
N GLY A 37 10.40 -5.23 -6.65
CA GLY A 37 9.50 -5.30 -7.80
C GLY A 37 8.37 -4.28 -7.75
N ASP A 38 7.68 -4.13 -8.87
CA ASP A 38 6.53 -3.24 -8.99
C ASP A 38 5.28 -3.94 -8.43
N LEU A 39 4.80 -3.45 -7.29
CA LEU A 39 3.62 -3.97 -6.59
C LEU A 39 3.71 -5.50 -6.37
N PHE A 40 2.87 -6.27 -7.05
CA PHE A 40 2.79 -7.72 -6.90
C PHE A 40 3.73 -8.51 -7.81
N ASP A 41 4.51 -7.86 -8.69
CA ASP A 41 5.41 -8.56 -9.62
C ASP A 41 6.54 -9.31 -8.90
N ALA A 42 6.92 -8.83 -7.70
CA ALA A 42 7.90 -9.47 -6.83
C ALA A 42 7.37 -10.73 -6.10
N ILE A 43 6.07 -11.05 -6.25
CA ILE A 43 5.39 -12.07 -5.47
C ILE A 43 4.98 -13.22 -6.39
N ALA A 44 5.26 -14.46 -5.98
CA ALA A 44 4.86 -15.65 -6.72
C ALA A 44 3.33 -15.69 -6.94
N ALA A 45 2.91 -16.12 -8.12
CA ALA A 45 1.50 -16.03 -8.54
C ALA A 45 0.54 -16.86 -7.67
N ASP A 46 1.03 -17.92 -7.04
CA ASP A 46 0.29 -18.82 -6.16
C ASP A 46 0.31 -18.41 -4.69
N GLN A 47 1.12 -17.40 -4.33
CA GLN A 47 1.19 -16.91 -2.94
C GLN A 47 -0.08 -16.17 -2.57
N ARG A 48 -0.60 -16.46 -1.36
CA ARG A 48 -1.81 -15.85 -0.79
C ARG A 48 -1.49 -15.27 0.58
N PHE A 49 -2.20 -14.17 0.91
CA PHE A 49 -2.01 -13.43 2.15
C PHE A 49 -3.33 -13.28 2.90
N ASP A 50 -3.27 -13.34 4.22
CA ASP A 50 -4.41 -13.03 5.09
C ASP A 50 -4.61 -11.50 5.19
N LEU A 51 -3.54 -10.74 5.01
CA LEU A 51 -3.55 -9.28 5.05
C LEU A 51 -2.56 -8.73 4.03
N ILE A 52 -3.03 -7.78 3.24
CA ILE A 52 -2.21 -6.93 2.38
C ILE A 52 -2.36 -5.49 2.87
N THR A 53 -1.25 -4.81 3.12
CA THR A 53 -1.23 -3.39 3.45
C THR A 53 -0.34 -2.64 2.47
N ALA A 54 -0.72 -1.43 2.08
CA ALA A 54 0.14 -0.56 1.30
C ALA A 54 -0.08 0.92 1.69
N ASN A 55 1.01 1.67 1.59
CA ASN A 55 1.00 3.13 1.59
C ASN A 55 1.55 3.61 0.24
N PRO A 56 0.76 3.57 -0.84
CA PRO A 56 1.21 3.98 -2.15
C PRO A 56 1.32 5.51 -2.23
N PRO A 57 2.15 6.07 -3.13
CA PRO A 57 2.09 7.49 -3.42
C PRO A 57 0.69 7.86 -3.93
N TYR A 58 0.09 8.87 -3.32
CA TYR A 58 -1.27 9.33 -3.55
C TYR A 58 -1.37 10.80 -3.99
N VAL A 59 -0.23 11.49 -4.14
CA VAL A 59 -0.20 12.89 -4.55
C VAL A 59 -0.45 13.00 -6.05
N SER A 60 -1.39 13.88 -6.45
CA SER A 60 -1.63 14.14 -7.87
C SER A 60 -0.46 14.88 -8.52
N GLY A 61 -0.29 14.70 -9.84
CA GLY A 61 0.76 15.40 -10.58
C GLY A 61 0.69 16.93 -10.45
N ALA A 62 -0.52 17.49 -10.32
CA ALA A 62 -0.74 18.93 -10.10
C ALA A 62 -0.30 19.38 -8.70
N GLU A 63 -0.45 18.52 -7.69
CA GLU A 63 -0.04 18.81 -6.32
C GLU A 63 1.48 18.65 -6.14
N VAL A 64 2.09 17.67 -6.80
CA VAL A 64 3.56 17.51 -6.81
C VAL A 64 4.25 18.81 -7.25
N ALA A 65 3.69 19.50 -8.25
CA ALA A 65 4.23 20.78 -8.72
C ALA A 65 4.17 21.90 -7.67
N LYS A 66 3.32 21.77 -6.65
CA LYS A 66 3.13 22.74 -5.55
C LYS A 66 3.88 22.38 -4.27
N LEU A 67 4.45 21.16 -4.20
CA LEU A 67 5.20 20.72 -3.03
C LEU A 67 6.43 21.60 -2.78
N ASP A 68 6.78 21.71 -1.50
CA ASP A 68 8.02 22.37 -1.08
C ASP A 68 9.22 21.74 -1.79
N LYS A 69 10.22 22.57 -2.09
CA LYS A 69 11.42 22.17 -2.82
C LYS A 69 12.18 21.05 -2.09
N SER A 70 12.15 21.04 -0.76
CA SER A 70 12.76 19.98 0.07
C SER A 70 12.10 18.60 -0.14
N ILE A 71 10.79 18.54 -0.33
CA ILE A 71 10.09 17.28 -0.60
C ILE A 71 10.31 16.88 -2.06
N ARG A 72 10.12 17.81 -2.98
CA ARG A 72 10.23 17.55 -4.42
C ARG A 72 11.62 17.13 -4.88
N ASP A 73 12.67 17.69 -4.26
CA ASP A 73 14.07 17.48 -4.69
C ASP A 73 14.75 16.30 -3.98
N PHE A 74 14.22 15.84 -2.84
CA PHE A 74 14.82 14.76 -2.03
C PHE A 74 14.03 13.45 -2.05
N GLU A 75 12.74 13.48 -2.40
CA GLU A 75 12.00 12.24 -2.59
C GLU A 75 12.00 11.79 -4.06
N PRO A 76 12.11 10.48 -4.34
CA PRO A 76 12.05 9.97 -5.70
C PRO A 76 10.74 10.41 -6.38
N LYS A 77 10.82 10.93 -7.61
CA LYS A 77 9.62 11.37 -8.36
C LYS A 77 8.56 10.29 -8.50
N LEU A 78 8.97 9.03 -8.55
CA LEU A 78 8.09 7.85 -8.57
C LEU A 78 7.33 7.63 -7.26
N ALA A 79 7.86 8.15 -6.13
CA ALA A 79 7.22 8.07 -4.82
C ALA A 79 6.23 9.21 -4.56
N LEU A 80 6.17 10.22 -5.44
CA LEU A 80 5.37 11.43 -5.21
C LEU A 80 4.11 11.53 -6.08
N SER A 81 4.05 10.85 -7.24
CA SER A 81 2.94 11.04 -8.18
C SER A 81 2.26 9.73 -8.57
N SER A 82 0.95 9.70 -8.48
CA SER A 82 0.10 8.59 -8.92
C SER A 82 -0.99 9.07 -9.88
N GLY A 83 -0.56 9.62 -11.03
CA GLY A 83 -1.45 10.06 -12.10
C GLY A 83 -2.07 11.45 -11.86
N GLU A 84 -3.07 11.80 -12.68
CA GLU A 84 -3.72 13.11 -12.61
C GLU A 84 -4.51 13.31 -11.31
N ASP A 85 -5.15 12.25 -10.82
CA ASP A 85 -6.01 12.29 -9.63
C ASP A 85 -5.41 11.57 -8.41
N GLY A 86 -4.14 11.14 -8.50
CA GLY A 86 -3.43 10.49 -7.41
C GLY A 86 -3.86 9.05 -7.13
N LEU A 87 -4.68 8.41 -7.98
CA LEU A 87 -5.25 7.09 -7.71
C LEU A 87 -4.74 5.96 -8.61
N ASP A 88 -3.82 6.21 -9.54
CA ASP A 88 -3.43 5.19 -10.52
C ASP A 88 -2.82 3.94 -9.86
N LEU A 89 -1.93 4.11 -8.88
CA LEU A 89 -1.37 2.98 -8.15
C LEU A 89 -2.41 2.28 -7.28
N ILE A 90 -3.30 3.04 -6.64
CA ILE A 90 -4.39 2.49 -5.83
C ILE A 90 -5.31 1.61 -6.70
N ARG A 91 -5.66 2.06 -7.92
CA ARG A 91 -6.46 1.27 -8.87
C ARG A 91 -5.77 -0.05 -9.21
N ARG A 92 -4.46 -0.04 -9.50
CA ARG A 92 -3.68 -1.26 -9.77
C ARG A 92 -3.67 -2.19 -8.56
N ILE A 93 -3.37 -1.67 -7.38
CA ILE A 93 -3.34 -2.47 -6.15
C ILE A 93 -4.71 -3.12 -5.90
N VAL A 94 -5.80 -2.36 -5.97
CA VAL A 94 -7.15 -2.88 -5.71
C VAL A 94 -7.55 -3.94 -6.73
N ALA A 95 -7.23 -3.74 -8.02
CA ALA A 95 -7.53 -4.71 -9.08
C ALA A 95 -6.77 -6.03 -8.89
N ASP A 96 -5.51 -5.97 -8.46
CA ASP A 96 -4.62 -7.13 -8.39
C ASP A 96 -4.62 -7.83 -7.02
N ALA A 97 -5.13 -7.18 -5.97
CA ALA A 97 -5.10 -7.71 -4.61
C ALA A 97 -6.05 -8.90 -4.40
N GLY A 98 -7.23 -8.89 -5.03
CA GLY A 98 -8.23 -9.94 -4.84
C GLY A 98 -7.68 -11.35 -5.03
N PRO A 99 -7.06 -11.67 -6.17
CA PRO A 99 -6.42 -12.96 -6.42
C PRO A 99 -5.27 -13.30 -5.47
N ARG A 100 -4.67 -12.31 -4.81
CA ARG A 100 -3.53 -12.45 -3.88
C ARG A 100 -3.94 -12.63 -2.42
N LEU A 101 -5.19 -12.39 -2.10
CA LEU A 101 -5.73 -12.62 -0.76
C LEU A 101 -6.25 -14.04 -0.59
N ALA A 102 -6.12 -14.58 0.59
CA ALA A 102 -6.85 -15.76 1.02
C ALA A 102 -8.36 -15.44 1.14
N PRO A 103 -9.27 -16.44 1.15
CA PRO A 103 -10.67 -16.21 1.50
C PRO A 103 -10.77 -15.46 2.85
N SER A 104 -11.60 -14.46 2.94
CA SER A 104 -11.72 -13.54 4.09
C SER A 104 -10.46 -12.74 4.41
N GLY A 105 -9.48 -12.71 3.52
CA GLY A 105 -8.30 -11.86 3.64
C GLY A 105 -8.64 -10.40 3.46
N VAL A 106 -7.83 -9.52 4.05
CA VAL A 106 -8.07 -8.07 4.13
C VAL A 106 -7.07 -7.32 3.27
N LEU A 107 -7.56 -6.35 2.49
CA LEU A 107 -6.75 -5.29 1.91
C LEU A 107 -6.94 -4.01 2.73
N ALA A 108 -5.85 -3.31 3.08
CA ALA A 108 -5.89 -2.02 3.76
C ALA A 108 -4.89 -1.06 3.12
N LEU A 109 -5.35 0.10 2.69
CA LEU A 109 -4.55 1.11 2.01
C LEU A 109 -4.55 2.42 2.80
N GLU A 110 -3.37 3.03 2.94
CA GLU A 110 -3.29 4.42 3.33
C GLU A 110 -3.65 5.30 2.13
N VAL A 111 -4.40 6.39 2.39
CA VAL A 111 -4.94 7.28 1.37
C VAL A 111 -4.83 8.74 1.81
N GLN A 112 -4.88 9.67 0.86
CA GLN A 112 -5.08 11.07 1.18
C GLN A 112 -6.51 11.27 1.74
N TYR A 113 -6.66 12.18 2.70
CA TYR A 113 -7.90 12.34 3.47
C TYR A 113 -9.15 12.61 2.63
N ASP A 114 -9.00 13.23 1.47
CA ASP A 114 -10.06 13.56 0.51
C ASP A 114 -10.29 12.48 -0.56
N GLN A 115 -9.51 11.38 -0.52
CA GLN A 115 -9.61 10.26 -1.47
C GLN A 115 -10.41 9.07 -0.90
N ALA A 116 -10.69 9.04 0.42
CA ALA A 116 -11.22 7.86 1.10
C ALA A 116 -12.53 7.33 0.48
N ASP A 117 -13.46 8.22 0.12
CA ASP A 117 -14.73 7.81 -0.50
C ASP A 117 -14.50 7.18 -1.88
N ARG A 118 -13.68 7.81 -2.72
CA ARG A 118 -13.37 7.30 -4.06
C ARG A 118 -12.64 5.96 -4.01
N VAL A 119 -11.74 5.79 -3.03
CA VAL A 119 -11.05 4.51 -2.83
C VAL A 119 -12.01 3.44 -2.34
N ALA A 120 -12.94 3.75 -1.44
CA ALA A 120 -13.98 2.82 -1.04
C ALA A 120 -14.86 2.37 -2.22
N GLU A 121 -15.20 3.27 -3.15
CA GLU A 121 -15.90 2.92 -4.39
C GLU A 121 -15.08 1.96 -5.27
N LEU A 122 -13.75 2.14 -5.38
CA LEU A 122 -12.87 1.22 -6.10
C LEU A 122 -12.87 -0.17 -5.45
N PHE A 123 -12.82 -0.25 -4.12
CA PHE A 123 -12.92 -1.52 -3.39
C PHE A 123 -14.25 -2.22 -3.66
N ALA A 124 -15.38 -1.50 -3.56
CA ALA A 124 -16.70 -2.05 -3.85
C ALA A 124 -16.80 -2.56 -5.29
N ALA A 125 -16.31 -1.79 -6.26
CA ALA A 125 -16.31 -2.17 -7.68
C ALA A 125 -15.44 -3.41 -7.96
N ALA A 126 -14.37 -3.61 -7.18
CA ALA A 126 -13.51 -4.79 -7.26
C ALA A 126 -14.06 -6.00 -6.47
N GLY A 127 -15.24 -5.89 -5.86
CA GLY A 127 -15.93 -6.98 -5.18
C GLY A 127 -15.50 -7.19 -3.71
N PHE A 128 -14.79 -6.26 -3.10
CA PHE A 128 -14.53 -6.29 -1.67
C PHE A 128 -15.81 -5.98 -0.88
N VAL A 129 -15.96 -6.60 0.27
CA VAL A 129 -17.08 -6.43 1.21
C VAL A 129 -16.57 -5.91 2.56
N ASP A 130 -17.47 -5.61 3.49
CA ASP A 130 -17.14 -5.12 4.84
C ASP A 130 -16.15 -3.96 4.83
N LEU A 131 -16.45 -2.96 3.97
CA LEU A 131 -15.59 -1.79 3.81
C LEU A 131 -15.58 -0.94 5.09
N ASP A 132 -14.39 -0.53 5.51
CA ASP A 132 -14.19 0.31 6.70
C ASP A 132 -13.24 1.47 6.37
N LYS A 133 -13.49 2.62 6.99
CA LYS A 133 -12.63 3.80 6.88
C LYS A 133 -12.15 4.22 8.27
N ARG A 134 -10.83 4.31 8.43
CA ARG A 134 -10.20 4.67 9.70
C ARG A 134 -9.63 6.08 9.66
N ARG A 135 -9.82 6.79 10.77
CA ARG A 135 -9.30 8.14 10.95
C ARG A 135 -7.97 8.13 11.68
N ASP A 136 -7.12 9.09 11.32
CA ASP A 136 -5.91 9.41 12.07
C ASP A 136 -6.24 10.19 13.37
N LEU A 137 -5.21 10.51 14.13
CA LEU A 137 -5.36 11.29 15.37
C LEU A 137 -5.85 12.74 15.13
N GLY A 138 -5.72 13.24 13.91
CA GLY A 138 -6.25 14.52 13.48
C GLY A 138 -7.71 14.48 13.03
N GLY A 139 -8.34 13.28 13.02
CA GLY A 139 -9.73 13.07 12.62
C GLY A 139 -9.93 12.92 11.11
N HIS A 140 -8.87 12.87 10.32
CA HIS A 140 -8.91 12.71 8.87
C HIS A 140 -8.93 11.22 8.48
N GLU A 141 -9.79 10.82 7.54
CA GLU A 141 -9.82 9.47 7.01
C GLU A 141 -8.52 9.17 6.26
N ARG A 142 -7.76 8.20 6.75
CA ARG A 142 -6.41 7.85 6.26
C ARG A 142 -6.26 6.42 5.84
N VAL A 143 -7.16 5.55 6.23
CA VAL A 143 -7.09 4.14 5.84
C VAL A 143 -8.45 3.71 5.31
N VAL A 144 -8.43 3.06 4.15
CA VAL A 144 -9.58 2.33 3.60
C VAL A 144 -9.22 0.86 3.60
N SER A 145 -10.13 0.03 4.11
CA SER A 145 -9.96 -1.42 4.11
C SER A 145 -11.22 -2.14 3.63
N GLY A 146 -11.03 -3.35 3.14
CA GLY A 146 -12.11 -4.23 2.71
C GLY A 146 -11.69 -5.68 2.78
N VAL A 147 -12.67 -6.57 2.90
CA VAL A 147 -12.50 -8.00 3.00
C VAL A 147 -12.76 -8.66 1.64
N ARG A 148 -11.88 -9.57 1.22
CA ARG A 148 -12.17 -10.47 0.09
C ARG A 148 -13.28 -11.43 0.50
N PRO A 149 -14.40 -11.54 -0.29
CA PRO A 149 -15.40 -12.57 -0.03
C PRO A 149 -14.82 -13.97 -0.06
N GLY A 150 -15.39 -14.88 0.74
CA GLY A 150 -15.00 -16.28 0.82
C GLY A 150 -15.36 -17.10 -0.41
#